data_bed611c0a84f208d5c1709316cd176d0
#
_entry.id   bed611c0a84f208d5c1709316cd176d0
#
_cell.length_a   1.000
_cell.length_b   1.000
_cell.length_c   1.000
_cell.angle_alpha   90.00
_cell.angle_beta   90.00
_cell.angle_gamma   90.00
#
_symmetry.space_group_name_H-M   'P 1'
#
loop_
_entity.id
_entity.type
_entity.pdbx_description
1 polymer ?
#
loop_
_entity_poly.entity_id
_entity_poly.type
_entity_poly.pdbx_seq_one_letter_code
_entity_poly.pdbx_strand_id
1 'polypeptide(L)'
;MGGSSKEAQKKREELFDIIRDLVKWENLNDEGVLARARDAIMASWRETCALNANRPDAATLFNPEKFPAFHDPFAGGGAIPLEAQRLGMDSYASDLNPLAVLLNKSMIEIPPLFSGCQPVGPIPNEESAPLADFHHAEGLAEDVRRYGLWMLEEAKKEIGNLYPEVTVTEGDAQDRPNLVPLIGKQSPVVAWLWARTIKSPDPRFSKVNYQIKCKVTE
;
A
#
# COMPACT_ATOMS: atom_id res chain seq x y z
N MET A 1 39.70 16.26 11.84
CA MET A 1 40.13 15.83 10.51
C MET A 1 40.10 14.31 10.47
N GLY A 2 38.91 13.73 10.30
CA GLY A 2 38.73 12.28 10.40
C GLY A 2 38.74 11.66 9.03
N GLY A 3 39.89 11.12 8.62
CA GLY A 3 39.90 10.13 7.56
C GLY A 3 39.03 8.96 8.03
N SER A 4 38.01 8.60 7.26
CA SER A 4 37.19 7.43 7.48
C SER A 4 38.11 6.22 7.67
N SER A 5 38.18 5.67 8.87
CA SER A 5 38.96 4.46 9.09
C SER A 5 38.38 3.33 8.24
N LYS A 6 39.20 2.37 7.81
CA LYS A 6 38.72 1.20 7.05
C LYS A 6 37.55 0.50 7.74
N GLU A 7 37.53 0.53 9.06
CA GLU A 7 36.46 -0.04 9.89
C GLU A 7 35.14 0.75 9.77
N ALA A 8 35.19 2.09 9.81
CA ALA A 8 34.03 2.94 9.60
C ALA A 8 33.45 2.76 8.17
N GLN A 9 34.31 2.56 7.21
CA GLN A 9 33.90 2.32 5.81
C GLN A 9 33.23 0.95 5.66
N LYS A 10 33.75 -0.09 6.34
CA LYS A 10 33.13 -1.42 6.38
C LYS A 10 31.74 -1.37 7.03
N LYS A 11 31.62 -0.74 8.22
CA LYS A 11 30.33 -0.58 8.91
C LYS A 11 29.30 0.17 8.05
N ARG A 12 29.75 1.16 7.28
CA ARG A 12 28.90 1.89 6.34
C ARG A 12 28.38 1.00 5.21
N GLU A 13 29.21 0.16 4.62
CA GLU A 13 28.78 -0.78 3.58
C GLU A 13 27.80 -1.81 4.14
N GLU A 14 28.02 -2.35 5.33
CA GLU A 14 27.10 -3.25 6.01
C GLU A 14 25.69 -2.61 6.18
N LEU A 15 25.64 -1.33 6.58
CA LEU A 15 24.37 -0.59 6.68
C LEU A 15 23.72 -0.37 5.31
N PHE A 16 24.49 -0.07 4.27
CA PHE A 16 23.96 0.06 2.91
C PHE A 16 23.43 -1.26 2.38
N ASP A 17 24.02 -2.40 2.73
CA ASP A 17 23.48 -3.71 2.35
C ASP A 17 22.11 -3.98 2.99
N ILE A 18 21.93 -3.62 4.26
CA ILE A 18 20.63 -3.69 4.93
C ILE A 18 19.59 -2.81 4.20
N ILE A 19 19.97 -1.56 3.88
CA ILE A 19 19.07 -0.62 3.16
C ILE A 19 18.71 -1.16 1.78
N ARG A 20 19.68 -1.70 1.03
CA ARG A 20 19.43 -2.31 -0.29
C ARG A 20 18.46 -3.48 -0.22
N ASP A 21 18.53 -4.27 0.84
CA ASP A 21 17.59 -5.37 1.06
C ASP A 21 16.20 -4.87 1.50
N LEU A 22 16.12 -3.87 2.37
CA LEU A 22 14.85 -3.30 2.84
C LEU A 22 14.02 -2.66 1.72
N VAL A 23 14.64 -2.06 0.70
CA VAL A 23 13.92 -1.39 -0.40
C VAL A 23 13.46 -2.34 -1.49
N LYS A 24 13.83 -3.61 -1.43
CA LYS A 24 13.35 -4.62 -2.39
C LYS A 24 11.91 -4.99 -2.08
N TRP A 25 11.08 -4.96 -3.12
CA TRP A 25 9.66 -5.27 -2.99
C TRP A 25 9.41 -6.69 -2.47
N GLU A 26 10.25 -7.64 -2.87
CA GLU A 26 10.20 -9.04 -2.47
C GLU A 26 10.45 -9.24 -0.97
N ASN A 27 11.17 -8.31 -0.34
CA ASN A 27 11.56 -8.39 1.07
C ASN A 27 10.59 -7.62 2.01
N LEU A 28 9.48 -7.13 1.50
CA LEU A 28 8.55 -6.30 2.27
C LEU A 28 8.13 -6.94 3.60
N ASN A 29 7.93 -8.25 3.59
CA ASN A 29 7.53 -9.04 4.76
C ASN A 29 8.61 -10.06 5.20
N ASP A 30 9.87 -9.87 4.78
CA ASP A 30 10.96 -10.75 5.18
C ASP A 30 11.43 -10.40 6.61
N GLU A 31 11.02 -11.22 7.58
CA GLU A 31 11.40 -11.04 8.98
C GLU A 31 12.92 -11.10 9.22
N GLY A 32 13.68 -11.82 8.40
CA GLY A 32 15.14 -11.85 8.50
C GLY A 32 15.77 -10.50 8.13
N VAL A 33 15.25 -9.84 7.09
CA VAL A 33 15.68 -8.48 6.70
C VAL A 33 15.26 -7.46 7.74
N LEU A 34 14.02 -7.54 8.23
CA LEU A 34 13.49 -6.65 9.27
C LEU A 34 14.25 -6.79 10.58
N ALA A 35 14.57 -8.01 11.01
CA ALA A 35 15.36 -8.25 12.22
C ALA A 35 16.75 -7.64 12.12
N ARG A 36 17.47 -7.82 11.01
CA ARG A 36 18.78 -7.18 10.79
C ARG A 36 18.72 -5.66 10.89
N ALA A 37 17.65 -5.05 10.36
CA ALA A 37 17.45 -3.62 10.43
C ALA A 37 17.17 -3.16 11.88
N ARG A 38 16.29 -3.87 12.59
CA ARG A 38 16.00 -3.60 14.01
C ARG A 38 17.26 -3.71 14.86
N ASP A 39 18.07 -4.75 14.66
CA ASP A 39 19.33 -4.94 15.39
C ASP A 39 20.32 -3.80 15.13
N ALA A 40 20.44 -3.35 13.87
CA ALA A 40 21.30 -2.23 13.52
C ALA A 40 20.84 -0.91 14.17
N ILE A 41 19.53 -0.64 14.22
CA ILE A 41 18.94 0.52 14.89
C ILE A 41 19.22 0.45 16.39
N MET A 42 18.96 -0.69 17.04
CA MET A 42 19.21 -0.87 18.48
C MET A 42 20.69 -0.76 18.85
N ALA A 43 21.59 -1.30 18.03
CA ALA A 43 23.03 -1.16 18.26
C ALA A 43 23.45 0.32 18.23
N SER A 44 22.99 1.09 17.25
CA SER A 44 23.23 2.54 17.15
C SER A 44 22.62 3.31 18.31
N TRP A 45 21.40 2.93 18.73
CA TRP A 45 20.72 3.56 19.84
C TRP A 45 21.45 3.32 21.17
N ARG A 46 21.89 2.09 21.44
CA ARG A 46 22.69 1.75 22.65
C ARG A 46 23.99 2.52 22.69
N GLU A 47 24.66 2.69 21.54
CA GLU A 47 25.87 3.53 21.46
C GLU A 47 25.52 5.00 21.79
N THR A 48 24.42 5.52 21.28
CA THR A 48 23.93 6.88 21.60
C THR A 48 23.60 7.03 23.06
N CYS A 49 22.94 6.06 23.69
CA CYS A 49 22.66 6.06 25.13
C CYS A 49 23.95 6.09 25.97
N ALA A 50 24.93 5.28 25.59
CA ALA A 50 26.23 5.23 26.30
C ALA A 50 26.98 6.57 26.20
N LEU A 51 26.98 7.21 25.04
CA LEU A 51 27.62 8.52 24.86
C LEU A 51 26.92 9.65 25.65
N ASN A 52 25.65 9.49 25.99
CA ASN A 52 24.86 10.48 26.72
C ASN A 52 24.60 10.09 28.20
N ALA A 53 25.21 9.03 28.71
CA ALA A 53 24.95 8.50 30.06
C ALA A 53 25.19 9.52 31.20
N ASN A 54 26.06 10.50 30.97
CA ASN A 54 26.40 11.52 31.99
C ASN A 54 25.46 12.74 31.97
N ARG A 55 24.44 12.78 31.11
CA ARG A 55 23.47 13.89 31.07
C ARG A 55 22.54 13.81 32.27
N PRO A 56 22.06 14.95 32.80
CA PRO A 56 21.11 14.99 33.91
C PRO A 56 19.77 14.32 33.58
N ASP A 57 19.37 14.35 32.29
CA ASP A 57 18.13 13.81 31.77
C ASP A 57 18.28 12.40 31.12
N ALA A 58 19.47 11.77 31.31
CA ALA A 58 19.78 10.50 30.66
C ALA A 58 18.77 9.39 31.01
N ALA A 59 18.37 9.27 32.26
CA ALA A 59 17.45 8.24 32.73
C ALA A 59 16.03 8.36 32.07
N THR A 60 15.66 9.56 31.67
CA THR A 60 14.35 9.82 31.07
C THR A 60 14.36 9.67 29.55
N LEU A 61 15.44 10.13 28.90
CA LEU A 61 15.48 10.24 27.44
C LEU A 61 16.24 9.10 26.75
N PHE A 62 17.20 8.45 27.43
CA PHE A 62 18.13 7.49 26.84
C PHE A 62 18.00 6.11 27.48
N ASN A 63 16.91 5.41 27.17
CA ASN A 63 16.74 4.03 27.66
C ASN A 63 17.30 3.03 26.62
N PRO A 64 18.40 2.30 26.91
CA PRO A 64 19.03 1.38 25.96
C PRO A 64 18.22 0.10 25.69
N GLU A 65 17.17 -0.17 26.50
CA GLU A 65 16.31 -1.36 26.37
C GLU A 65 15.05 -1.11 25.54
N LYS A 66 14.78 0.15 25.17
CA LYS A 66 13.65 0.52 24.36
C LYS A 66 14.11 1.18 23.07
N PHE A 67 13.39 0.92 21.98
CA PHE A 67 13.59 1.66 20.74
C PHE A 67 13.36 3.16 20.97
N PRO A 68 14.11 4.03 20.27
CA PRO A 68 13.82 5.45 20.27
C PRO A 68 12.44 5.70 19.66
N ALA A 69 11.73 6.71 20.19
CA ALA A 69 10.50 7.17 19.57
C ALA A 69 10.82 7.93 18.28
N PHE A 70 9.91 7.83 17.33
CA PHE A 70 9.97 8.53 16.05
C PHE A 70 8.79 9.49 15.91
N HIS A 71 9.02 10.73 15.49
CA HIS A 71 7.96 11.69 15.25
C HIS A 71 8.13 12.34 13.87
N ASP A 72 7.07 12.25 13.04
CA ASP A 72 6.95 12.95 11.78
C ASP A 72 5.90 14.07 11.91
N PRO A 73 6.32 15.35 11.97
CA PRO A 73 5.40 16.49 12.10
C PRO A 73 4.71 16.88 10.78
N PHE A 74 5.08 16.26 9.65
CA PHE A 74 4.54 16.52 8.32
C PHE A 74 4.24 15.18 7.61
N ALA A 75 3.52 14.30 8.30
CA ALA A 75 3.40 12.90 7.96
C ALA A 75 2.72 12.62 6.60
N GLY A 76 1.92 13.56 6.08
CA GLY A 76 1.23 13.38 4.81
C GLY A 76 0.45 12.07 4.76
N GLY A 77 0.75 11.20 3.80
CA GLY A 77 0.13 9.88 3.67
C GLY A 77 0.60 8.84 4.71
N GLY A 78 1.53 9.17 5.61
CA GLY A 78 1.94 8.30 6.73
C GLY A 78 2.93 7.19 6.38
N ALA A 79 3.57 7.22 5.21
CA ALA A 79 4.49 6.17 4.79
C ALA A 79 5.71 6.04 5.73
N ILE A 80 6.30 7.16 6.15
CA ILE A 80 7.48 7.14 7.03
C ILE A 80 7.12 6.68 8.45
N PRO A 81 6.06 7.20 9.11
CA PRO A 81 5.61 6.69 10.40
C PRO A 81 5.25 5.19 10.38
N LEU A 82 4.62 4.72 9.29
CA LEU A 82 4.30 3.31 9.12
C LEU A 82 5.56 2.42 9.07
N GLU A 83 6.57 2.84 8.32
CA GLU A 83 7.85 2.13 8.26
C GLU A 83 8.60 2.16 9.59
N ALA A 84 8.55 3.28 10.32
CA ALA A 84 9.10 3.38 11.67
C ALA A 84 8.43 2.38 12.63
N GLN A 85 7.10 2.27 12.59
CA GLN A 85 6.35 1.28 13.37
C GLN A 85 6.72 -0.15 12.96
N ARG A 86 6.84 -0.44 11.66
CA ARG A 86 7.25 -1.75 11.15
C ARG A 86 8.65 -2.16 11.64
N LEU A 87 9.54 -1.19 11.84
CA LEU A 87 10.87 -1.39 12.40
C LEU A 87 10.88 -1.42 13.94
N GLY A 88 9.72 -1.35 14.60
CA GLY A 88 9.58 -1.52 16.05
C GLY A 88 9.71 -0.24 16.87
N MET A 89 9.68 0.94 16.23
CA MET A 89 9.74 2.22 16.94
C MET A 89 8.33 2.68 17.35
N ASP A 90 8.21 3.33 18.51
CA ASP A 90 7.02 4.09 18.87
C ASP A 90 6.88 5.27 17.90
N SER A 91 5.87 5.20 17.03
CA SER A 91 5.72 6.13 15.93
C SER A 91 4.61 7.14 16.19
N TYR A 92 4.94 8.41 16.07
CA TYR A 92 4.02 9.53 16.20
C TYR A 92 3.96 10.30 14.88
N ALA A 93 2.75 10.57 14.43
CA ALA A 93 2.50 11.28 13.18
C ALA A 93 1.60 12.49 13.45
N SER A 94 1.91 13.62 12.85
CA SER A 94 1.03 14.80 12.84
C SER A 94 1.04 15.48 11.48
N ASP A 95 -0.08 16.14 11.15
CA ASP A 95 -0.22 16.91 9.92
C ASP A 95 -1.29 17.98 10.11
N LEU A 96 -1.19 19.10 9.38
CA LEU A 96 -2.22 20.14 9.36
C LEU A 96 -3.43 19.75 8.51
N ASN A 97 -3.25 18.84 7.54
CA ASN A 97 -4.31 18.38 6.68
C ASN A 97 -5.13 17.27 7.38
N PRO A 98 -6.43 17.46 7.68
CA PRO A 98 -7.25 16.45 8.32
C PRO A 98 -7.38 15.15 7.53
N LEU A 99 -7.28 15.19 6.20
CA LEU A 99 -7.24 13.98 5.37
C LEU A 99 -5.98 13.16 5.64
N ALA A 100 -4.82 13.81 5.77
CA ALA A 100 -3.57 13.15 6.14
C ALA A 100 -3.67 12.49 7.52
N VAL A 101 -4.26 13.18 8.50
CA VAL A 101 -4.51 12.62 9.83
C VAL A 101 -5.41 11.37 9.75
N LEU A 102 -6.48 11.42 8.95
CA LEU A 102 -7.37 10.26 8.75
C LEU A 102 -6.64 9.07 8.12
N LEU A 103 -5.80 9.31 7.10
CA LEU A 103 -4.99 8.27 6.48
C LEU A 103 -4.01 7.64 7.48
N ASN A 104 -3.31 8.45 8.27
CA ASN A 104 -2.40 7.95 9.30
C ASN A 104 -3.12 7.09 10.34
N LYS A 105 -4.29 7.52 10.83
CA LYS A 105 -5.10 6.72 11.75
C LYS A 105 -5.50 5.38 11.15
N SER A 106 -5.95 5.38 9.90
CA SER A 106 -6.40 4.18 9.20
C SER A 106 -5.28 3.16 8.97
N MET A 107 -4.04 3.61 8.79
CA MET A 107 -2.91 2.72 8.51
C MET A 107 -2.10 2.34 9.74
N ILE A 108 -1.98 3.23 10.72
CA ILE A 108 -1.02 3.09 11.82
C ILE A 108 -1.73 2.79 13.14
N GLU A 109 -2.81 3.52 13.45
CA GLU A 109 -3.47 3.44 14.75
C GLU A 109 -4.55 2.34 14.79
N ILE A 110 -5.40 2.27 13.77
CA ILE A 110 -6.57 1.38 13.76
C ILE A 110 -6.18 -0.11 13.62
N PRO A 111 -5.31 -0.54 12.68
CA PRO A 111 -5.07 -1.96 12.47
C PRO A 111 -4.55 -2.71 13.71
N PRO A 112 -3.64 -2.17 14.52
CA PRO A 112 -3.19 -2.83 15.75
C PRO A 112 -4.30 -3.04 16.79
N LEU A 113 -5.31 -2.16 16.83
CA LEU A 113 -6.42 -2.27 17.78
C LEU A 113 -7.31 -3.50 17.51
N PHE A 114 -7.33 -3.98 16.28
CA PHE A 114 -8.12 -5.13 15.84
C PHE A 114 -7.25 -6.38 15.61
N SER A 115 -6.04 -6.41 16.15
CA SER A 115 -5.16 -7.57 16.02
C SER A 115 -5.81 -8.81 16.65
N GLY A 116 -5.89 -9.90 15.87
CA GLY A 116 -6.49 -11.16 16.29
C GLY A 116 -8.02 -11.15 16.40
N CYS A 117 -8.69 -10.05 16.03
CA CYS A 117 -10.15 -10.01 16.01
C CYS A 117 -10.72 -10.78 14.82
N GLN A 118 -11.86 -11.46 15.07
CA GLN A 118 -12.62 -12.11 14.00
C GLN A 118 -13.35 -11.06 13.15
N PRO A 119 -13.50 -11.29 11.84
CA PRO A 119 -14.26 -10.39 10.98
C PRO A 119 -15.76 -10.43 11.35
N VAL A 120 -16.40 -9.26 11.28
CA VAL A 120 -17.83 -9.05 11.61
C VAL A 120 -18.67 -8.66 10.40
N GLY A 121 -18.04 -8.39 9.26
CA GLY A 121 -18.70 -7.97 8.04
C GLY A 121 -19.57 -9.07 7.40
N PRO A 122 -20.49 -8.70 6.49
CA PRO A 122 -21.40 -9.63 5.84
C PRO A 122 -20.64 -10.73 5.11
N ILE A 123 -21.12 -11.97 5.23
CA ILE A 123 -20.55 -13.11 4.53
C ILE A 123 -21.18 -13.16 3.14
N PRO A 124 -20.40 -13.07 2.04
CA PRO A 124 -20.95 -12.96 0.68
C PRO A 124 -21.73 -14.19 0.21
N ASN A 125 -21.47 -15.38 0.77
CA ASN A 125 -22.20 -16.62 0.52
C ASN A 125 -22.22 -17.44 1.81
N GLU A 126 -23.38 -17.95 2.20
CA GLU A 126 -23.60 -18.72 3.45
C GLU A 126 -22.78 -20.01 3.54
N GLU A 127 -22.13 -20.47 2.48
CA GLU A 127 -21.48 -21.79 2.41
C GLU A 127 -20.02 -21.85 2.88
N SER A 128 -19.37 -20.76 3.20
CA SER A 128 -17.96 -20.81 3.59
C SER A 128 -17.51 -19.65 4.47
N ALA A 129 -17.94 -19.66 5.72
CA ALA A 129 -17.14 -19.02 6.77
C ALA A 129 -16.07 -20.05 7.19
N PRO A 130 -14.82 -19.98 6.72
CA PRO A 130 -13.79 -20.80 7.30
C PRO A 130 -13.66 -20.39 8.77
N LEU A 131 -13.70 -21.36 9.67
CA LEU A 131 -13.17 -21.22 11.03
C LEU A 131 -11.65 -21.07 10.91
N ALA A 132 -11.21 -19.94 10.39
CA ALA A 132 -9.81 -19.60 10.27
C ALA A 132 -9.41 -18.80 11.51
N ASP A 133 -8.31 -19.17 12.12
CA ASP A 133 -7.68 -18.32 13.12
C ASP A 133 -7.08 -17.13 12.37
N PHE A 134 -7.60 -15.95 12.66
CA PHE A 134 -7.09 -14.70 12.08
C PHE A 134 -5.96 -14.17 12.96
N HIS A 135 -4.79 -13.98 12.34
CA HIS A 135 -3.63 -13.42 12.99
C HIS A 135 -3.45 -11.95 12.62
N HIS A 136 -2.83 -11.20 13.50
CA HIS A 136 -2.59 -9.77 13.25
C HIS A 136 -3.87 -9.03 12.81
N ALA A 137 -3.81 -8.23 11.74
CA ALA A 137 -4.93 -7.48 11.21
C ALA A 137 -5.71 -8.21 10.09
N GLU A 138 -5.55 -9.52 9.95
CA GLU A 138 -6.19 -10.32 8.89
C GLU A 138 -7.73 -10.28 8.97
N GLY A 139 -8.30 -10.30 10.19
CA GLY A 139 -9.75 -10.17 10.37
C GLY A 139 -10.28 -8.82 9.91
N LEU A 140 -9.56 -7.73 10.19
CA LEU A 140 -9.91 -6.40 9.69
C LEU A 140 -9.78 -6.33 8.16
N ALA A 141 -8.74 -6.91 7.60
CA ALA A 141 -8.56 -6.98 6.14
C ALA A 141 -9.70 -7.75 5.46
N GLU A 142 -10.14 -8.85 6.07
CA GLU A 142 -11.30 -9.62 5.61
C GLU A 142 -12.60 -8.82 5.71
N ASP A 143 -12.79 -8.03 6.75
CA ASP A 143 -13.94 -7.11 6.87
C ASP A 143 -13.95 -6.08 5.75
N VAL A 144 -12.82 -5.44 5.46
CA VAL A 144 -12.71 -4.48 4.36
C VAL A 144 -13.08 -5.14 3.02
N ARG A 145 -12.61 -6.38 2.79
CA ARG A 145 -12.96 -7.15 1.60
C ARG A 145 -14.46 -7.48 1.53
N ARG A 146 -15.06 -7.93 2.63
CA ARG A 146 -16.49 -8.28 2.69
C ARG A 146 -17.39 -7.07 2.46
N TYR A 147 -17.12 -5.97 3.14
CA TYR A 147 -17.86 -4.72 2.94
C TYR A 147 -17.67 -4.18 1.51
N GLY A 148 -16.47 -4.28 0.96
CA GLY A 148 -16.22 -3.89 -0.43
C GLY A 148 -17.05 -4.71 -1.44
N LEU A 149 -17.15 -6.02 -1.25
CA LEU A 149 -17.99 -6.87 -2.07
C LEU A 149 -19.48 -6.56 -1.89
N TRP A 150 -19.92 -6.38 -0.66
CA TRP A 150 -21.30 -5.99 -0.38
C TRP A 150 -21.66 -4.66 -1.03
N MET A 151 -20.81 -3.64 -0.90
CA MET A 151 -21.01 -2.35 -1.56
C MET A 151 -21.08 -2.47 -3.09
N LEU A 152 -20.23 -3.33 -3.68
CA LEU A 152 -20.25 -3.59 -5.12
C LEU A 152 -21.58 -4.21 -5.55
N GLU A 153 -22.09 -5.20 -4.82
CA GLU A 153 -23.37 -5.84 -5.15
C GLU A 153 -24.56 -4.89 -4.97
N GLU A 154 -24.57 -4.07 -3.91
CA GLU A 154 -25.61 -3.05 -3.73
C GLU A 154 -25.54 -1.99 -4.87
N ALA A 155 -24.34 -1.51 -5.20
CA ALA A 155 -24.16 -0.58 -6.31
C ALA A 155 -24.64 -1.18 -7.66
N LYS A 156 -24.36 -2.45 -7.92
CA LYS A 156 -24.87 -3.14 -9.11
C LYS A 156 -26.40 -3.19 -9.16
N LYS A 157 -27.07 -3.39 -8.04
CA LYS A 157 -28.55 -3.38 -7.96
C LYS A 157 -29.11 -2.00 -8.27
N GLU A 158 -28.48 -0.96 -7.73
CA GLU A 158 -28.98 0.43 -7.82
C GLU A 158 -28.69 1.06 -9.20
N ILE A 159 -27.47 0.94 -9.69
CA ILE A 159 -27.00 1.67 -10.85
C ILE A 159 -26.45 0.78 -11.99
N GLY A 160 -26.48 -0.55 -11.84
CA GLY A 160 -25.92 -1.47 -12.84
C GLY A 160 -26.54 -1.32 -14.23
N ASN A 161 -27.84 -0.96 -14.28
CA ASN A 161 -28.55 -0.69 -15.53
C ASN A 161 -28.02 0.54 -16.32
N LEU A 162 -27.24 1.42 -15.66
CA LEU A 162 -26.60 2.57 -16.30
C LEU A 162 -25.29 2.22 -16.98
N TYR A 163 -24.78 1.01 -16.75
CA TYR A 163 -23.53 0.50 -17.31
C TYR A 163 -23.85 -0.55 -18.40
N PRO A 164 -23.89 -0.15 -19.69
CA PRO A 164 -24.21 -1.09 -20.76
C PRO A 164 -23.14 -2.18 -20.88
N GLU A 165 -23.60 -3.38 -21.18
CA GLU A 165 -22.72 -4.49 -21.49
C GLU A 165 -22.31 -4.46 -22.97
N VAL A 166 -21.06 -4.77 -23.24
CA VAL A 166 -20.52 -4.94 -24.60
C VAL A 166 -20.07 -6.37 -24.79
N THR A 167 -20.42 -6.94 -25.93
CA THR A 167 -19.89 -8.25 -26.30
C THR A 167 -18.49 -8.09 -26.88
N VAL A 168 -17.53 -8.83 -26.33
CA VAL A 168 -16.17 -8.84 -26.85
C VAL A 168 -16.17 -9.54 -28.20
N THR A 169 -15.69 -8.87 -29.25
CA THR A 169 -15.65 -9.39 -30.63
C THR A 169 -14.23 -9.87 -30.98
N GLU A 170 -14.10 -10.68 -32.05
CA GLU A 170 -12.80 -11.04 -32.61
C GLU A 170 -11.96 -9.81 -33.00
N GLY A 171 -12.63 -8.74 -33.51
CA GLY A 171 -11.95 -7.49 -33.81
C GLY A 171 -11.34 -6.78 -32.60
N ASP A 172 -11.96 -6.91 -31.43
CA ASP A 172 -11.42 -6.35 -30.19
C ASP A 172 -10.19 -7.12 -29.70
N ALA A 173 -10.11 -8.41 -30.00
CA ALA A 173 -9.03 -9.31 -29.60
C ALA A 173 -7.85 -9.33 -30.57
N GLN A 174 -7.98 -8.75 -31.78
CA GLN A 174 -6.98 -8.86 -32.86
C GLN A 174 -5.57 -8.43 -32.44
N ASP A 175 -5.46 -7.34 -31.65
CA ASP A 175 -4.18 -6.83 -31.12
C ASP A 175 -4.02 -7.03 -29.61
N ARG A 176 -4.90 -7.84 -28.99
CA ARG A 176 -5.00 -8.05 -27.55
C ARG A 176 -5.21 -9.53 -27.21
N PRO A 177 -4.15 -10.32 -27.11
CA PRO A 177 -4.25 -11.76 -26.82
C PRO A 177 -4.98 -12.09 -25.51
N ASN A 178 -4.94 -11.19 -24.53
CA ASN A 178 -5.64 -11.33 -23.25
C ASN A 178 -7.17 -11.33 -23.40
N LEU A 179 -7.72 -10.74 -24.47
CA LEU A 179 -9.17 -10.73 -24.73
C LEU A 179 -9.67 -11.99 -25.46
N VAL A 180 -8.79 -12.81 -26.01
CA VAL A 180 -9.19 -14.04 -26.74
C VAL A 180 -10.09 -14.96 -25.90
N PRO A 181 -9.83 -15.22 -24.60
CA PRO A 181 -10.70 -16.05 -23.76
C PRO A 181 -12.07 -15.41 -23.45
N LEU A 182 -12.23 -14.13 -23.77
CA LEU A 182 -13.45 -13.36 -23.51
C LEU A 182 -14.31 -13.16 -24.75
N ILE A 183 -13.88 -13.61 -25.94
CA ILE A 183 -14.65 -13.50 -27.18
C ILE A 183 -16.03 -14.14 -27.00
N GLY A 184 -17.07 -13.40 -27.35
CA GLY A 184 -18.47 -13.80 -27.19
C GLY A 184 -19.05 -13.60 -25.79
N LYS A 185 -18.23 -13.23 -24.79
CA LYS A 185 -18.72 -12.89 -23.45
C LYS A 185 -19.16 -11.44 -23.37
N GLN A 186 -20.16 -11.18 -22.55
CA GLN A 186 -20.57 -9.83 -22.18
C GLN A 186 -19.71 -9.30 -21.04
N SER A 187 -19.30 -8.04 -21.16
CA SER A 187 -18.52 -7.35 -20.13
C SER A 187 -19.08 -5.95 -19.91
N PRO A 188 -19.25 -5.51 -18.66
CA PRO A 188 -19.73 -4.16 -18.39
C PRO A 188 -18.69 -3.12 -18.80
N VAL A 189 -19.16 -1.98 -19.31
CA VAL A 189 -18.28 -0.85 -19.61
C VAL A 189 -17.93 -0.13 -18.30
N VAL A 190 -16.66 -0.16 -17.91
CA VAL A 190 -16.19 0.46 -16.68
C VAL A 190 -15.69 1.89 -16.84
N ALA A 191 -15.38 2.31 -18.07
CA ALA A 191 -14.92 3.66 -18.39
C ALA A 191 -15.22 4.07 -19.83
N TRP A 192 -15.48 5.35 -20.04
CA TRP A 192 -15.68 5.97 -21.34
C TRP A 192 -14.57 6.98 -21.60
N LEU A 193 -13.85 6.82 -22.71
CA LEU A 193 -12.88 7.79 -23.14
C LEU A 193 -13.49 8.70 -24.20
N TRP A 194 -13.65 9.97 -23.87
CA TRP A 194 -14.17 10.98 -24.78
C TRP A 194 -13.00 11.72 -25.42
N ALA A 195 -12.96 11.75 -26.75
CA ALA A 195 -11.98 12.54 -27.50
C ALA A 195 -12.70 13.56 -28.38
N ARG A 196 -12.21 14.79 -28.38
CA ARG A 196 -12.61 15.78 -29.38
C ARG A 196 -11.88 15.46 -30.69
N THR A 197 -12.64 15.24 -31.74
CA THR A 197 -12.08 15.05 -33.06
C THR A 197 -12.33 16.32 -33.90
N ILE A 198 -11.35 16.74 -34.67
CA ILE A 198 -11.46 17.78 -35.66
C ILE A 198 -11.28 17.17 -37.04
N LYS A 199 -12.03 17.70 -38.01
CA LYS A 199 -11.91 17.26 -39.39
C LYS A 199 -10.50 17.58 -39.89
N SER A 200 -9.81 16.58 -40.46
CA SER A 200 -8.48 16.81 -41.04
C SER A 200 -8.60 17.81 -42.20
N PRO A 201 -7.73 18.81 -42.27
CA PRO A 201 -7.66 19.68 -43.47
C PRO A 201 -7.09 18.93 -44.68
N ASP A 202 -6.47 17.78 -44.52
CA ASP A 202 -6.00 16.93 -45.63
C ASP A 202 -7.16 16.10 -46.25
N PRO A 203 -7.51 16.31 -47.52
CA PRO A 203 -8.60 15.58 -48.18
C PRO A 203 -8.45 14.04 -48.14
N ARG A 204 -7.23 13.54 -48.02
CA ARG A 204 -6.94 12.10 -47.93
C ARG A 204 -7.50 11.46 -46.67
N PHE A 205 -7.71 12.25 -45.62
CA PHE A 205 -8.23 11.82 -44.33
C PHE A 205 -9.63 12.36 -44.02
N SER A 206 -10.34 12.88 -45.02
CA SER A 206 -11.66 13.50 -44.86
C SER A 206 -12.79 12.52 -44.50
N LYS A 207 -12.55 11.20 -44.60
CA LYS A 207 -13.49 10.14 -44.20
C LYS A 207 -13.14 9.56 -42.83
N VAL A 208 -13.00 10.38 -41.82
CA VAL A 208 -12.94 9.86 -40.45
C VAL A 208 -14.36 9.64 -39.98
N ASN A 209 -14.80 8.38 -40.01
CA ASN A 209 -16.00 7.96 -39.31
C ASN A 209 -15.71 8.10 -37.82
N TYR A 210 -16.54 8.86 -37.13
CA TYR A 210 -16.48 8.96 -35.66
C TYR A 210 -16.79 7.57 -35.08
N GLN A 211 -15.77 6.78 -34.76
CA GLN A 211 -15.93 5.57 -34.00
C GLN A 211 -15.60 5.87 -32.54
N ILE A 212 -16.59 5.79 -31.68
CA ILE A 212 -16.41 5.71 -30.26
C ILE A 212 -15.83 4.31 -30.01
N LYS A 213 -14.53 4.22 -29.72
CA LYS A 213 -13.91 2.95 -29.32
C LYS A 213 -14.02 2.84 -27.81
N CYS A 214 -14.88 1.93 -27.35
CA CYS A 214 -14.84 1.49 -25.95
C CYS A 214 -13.58 0.66 -25.75
N LYS A 215 -12.76 1.03 -24.74
CA LYS A 215 -11.63 0.23 -24.35
C LYS A 215 -12.05 -0.61 -23.15
N VAL A 216 -12.18 -1.92 -23.33
CA VAL A 216 -12.35 -2.86 -22.24
C VAL A 216 -10.98 -3.00 -21.57
N THR A 217 -10.88 -2.65 -20.31
CA THR A 217 -9.71 -2.91 -19.46
C THR A 217 -10.17 -3.86 -18.36
N GLU A 218 -9.36 -4.92 -18.14
CA GLU A 218 -9.50 -5.79 -16.98
C GLU A 218 -9.22 -5.03 -15.68
#